data_2b7c6b08fc86c1b75dbf4d25272bd6eb
#
_entry.id   2b7c6b08fc86c1b75dbf4d25272bd6eb
#
_cell.length_a   1.000
_cell.length_b   1.000
_cell.length_c   1.000
_cell.angle_alpha   90.00
_cell.angle_beta   90.00
_cell.angle_gamma   90.00
#
_symmetry.space_group_name_H-M   'P 1'
#
loop_
_entity.id
_entity.type
_entity.pdbx_description
1 polymer ?
#
loop_
_entity_poly.entity_id
_entity_poly.type
_entity_poly.pdbx_seq_one_letter_code
_entity_poly.pdbx_strand_id
1 'polypeptide(L)'
;MRIVVAVGGNALLERGESPDAEIQQRHIRVAVDALAPLARSDQLVITHGNGPQVGLLALESATDPVLTRPYPLDVLVAQTQGMIGYWFLQGFQNAAGGREIACVITQTLVSAADPAFADPAKFVGPGYPEAEARRVAAERGWTVKADGNAWRRVVPSPSPLRIVETRLIRQLLDSGAVVICGGGGGAPVVRNRLGELEGVEAVVDKDSATGLLAEALDADLLLVLTDVASVETDYGTPAARPIHRAAPADLRALGFPAGSMGPKVEAVCRFVELTGGTAAIGSLRDVDAILAGQAGTIVTPSGTYLRP
;
A
#
# COMPACT_ATOMS: atom_id res chain seq x y z
N MET A 1 1.93 -22.19 2.24
CA MET A 1 2.94 -21.10 2.33
C MET A 1 2.38 -19.95 3.15
N ARG A 2 3.23 -19.06 3.66
CA ARG A 2 2.80 -17.77 4.24
C ARG A 2 3.01 -16.69 3.18
N ILE A 3 1.91 -16.10 2.73
CA ILE A 3 1.89 -15.14 1.63
C ILE A 3 1.40 -13.79 2.16
N VAL A 4 2.15 -12.73 1.87
CA VAL A 4 1.72 -11.36 2.11
C VAL A 4 1.47 -10.67 0.78
N VAL A 5 0.27 -10.10 0.62
CA VAL A 5 -0.18 -9.46 -0.62
C VAL A 5 -0.44 -7.99 -0.37
N ALA A 6 0.22 -7.13 -1.14
CA ALA A 6 -0.07 -5.70 -1.20
C ALA A 6 -0.98 -5.41 -2.40
N VAL A 7 -2.24 -5.06 -2.18
CA VAL A 7 -3.17 -4.62 -3.23
C VAL A 7 -3.01 -3.12 -3.45
N GLY A 8 -2.67 -2.70 -4.68
CA GLY A 8 -2.47 -1.30 -5.04
C GLY A 8 -3.76 -0.47 -4.93
N GLY A 9 -3.63 0.84 -4.66
CA GLY A 9 -4.79 1.74 -4.62
C GLY A 9 -5.52 1.84 -5.96
N ASN A 10 -4.78 1.82 -7.08
CA ASN A 10 -5.37 1.82 -8.42
C ASN A 10 -6.12 0.51 -8.75
N ALA A 11 -5.81 -0.60 -8.04
CA ALA A 11 -6.59 -1.83 -8.15
C ALA A 11 -7.94 -1.76 -7.39
N LEU A 12 -8.15 -0.72 -6.56
CA LEU A 12 -9.38 -0.48 -5.81
C LEU A 12 -10.22 0.66 -6.38
N LEU A 13 -9.59 1.57 -7.09
CA LEU A 13 -10.23 2.70 -7.79
C LEU A 13 -9.29 3.14 -8.91
N GLU A 14 -9.71 3.01 -10.16
CA GLU A 14 -8.92 3.41 -11.32
C GLU A 14 -8.89 4.95 -11.47
N ARG A 15 -7.86 5.45 -12.15
CA ARG A 15 -7.72 6.89 -12.38
C ARG A 15 -8.89 7.42 -13.20
N GLY A 16 -9.58 8.44 -12.68
CA GLY A 16 -10.70 9.08 -13.36
C GLY A 16 -12.07 8.46 -13.04
N GLU A 17 -12.12 7.35 -12.31
CA GLU A 17 -13.38 6.83 -11.79
C GLU A 17 -13.87 7.66 -10.59
N SER A 18 -15.20 7.72 -10.44
CA SER A 18 -15.84 8.28 -9.24
C SER A 18 -15.57 7.38 -8.02
N PRO A 19 -15.26 7.94 -6.83
CA PRO A 19 -15.03 7.15 -5.63
C PRO A 19 -16.31 6.60 -4.99
N ASP A 20 -17.32 6.30 -5.80
CA ASP A 20 -18.59 5.74 -5.34
C ASP A 20 -18.40 4.34 -4.75
N ALA A 21 -19.19 4.00 -3.75
CA ALA A 21 -19.06 2.74 -3.01
C ALA A 21 -19.21 1.52 -3.93
N GLU A 22 -20.15 1.56 -4.88
CA GLU A 22 -20.43 0.46 -5.82
C GLU A 22 -19.24 0.19 -6.75
N ILE A 23 -18.55 1.24 -7.17
CA ILE A 23 -17.36 1.14 -8.04
C ILE A 23 -16.23 0.46 -7.26
N GLN A 24 -15.95 0.97 -6.06
CA GLN A 24 -14.91 0.41 -5.19
C GLN A 24 -15.20 -1.04 -4.79
N GLN A 25 -16.43 -1.37 -4.42
CA GLN A 25 -16.85 -2.76 -4.12
C GLN A 25 -16.71 -3.69 -5.31
N ARG A 26 -16.92 -3.21 -6.54
CA ARG A 26 -16.69 -4.01 -7.76
C ARG A 26 -15.21 -4.34 -7.91
N HIS A 27 -14.32 -3.38 -7.74
CA HIS A 27 -12.88 -3.62 -7.78
C HIS A 27 -12.42 -4.57 -6.67
N ILE A 28 -12.94 -4.41 -5.46
CA ILE A 28 -12.65 -5.32 -4.35
C ILE A 28 -13.12 -6.75 -4.65
N ARG A 29 -14.28 -6.94 -5.29
CA ARG A 29 -14.71 -8.28 -5.73
C ARG A 29 -13.71 -8.90 -6.69
N VAL A 30 -13.22 -8.15 -7.68
CA VAL A 30 -12.18 -8.63 -8.60
C VAL A 30 -10.91 -9.05 -7.84
N ALA A 31 -10.50 -8.27 -6.83
CA ALA A 31 -9.35 -8.61 -6.00
C ALA A 31 -9.60 -9.87 -5.14
N VAL A 32 -10.78 -9.98 -4.55
CA VAL A 32 -11.19 -11.17 -3.79
C VAL A 32 -11.21 -12.41 -4.66
N ASP A 33 -11.81 -12.33 -5.84
CA ASP A 33 -11.91 -13.48 -6.76
C ASP A 33 -10.52 -13.98 -7.18
N ALA A 34 -9.59 -13.05 -7.47
CA ALA A 34 -8.20 -13.38 -7.82
C ALA A 34 -7.42 -14.01 -6.65
N LEU A 35 -7.70 -13.60 -5.40
CA LEU A 35 -6.96 -14.04 -4.22
C LEU A 35 -7.65 -15.18 -3.44
N ALA A 36 -8.90 -15.51 -3.75
CA ALA A 36 -9.66 -16.56 -3.06
C ALA A 36 -9.00 -17.95 -3.14
N PRO A 37 -8.35 -18.37 -4.22
CA PRO A 37 -7.59 -19.63 -4.24
C PRO A 37 -6.51 -19.67 -3.16
N LEU A 38 -5.72 -18.60 -3.01
CA LEU A 38 -4.70 -18.48 -1.96
C LEU A 38 -5.33 -18.47 -0.56
N ALA A 39 -6.45 -17.75 -0.41
CA ALA A 39 -7.19 -17.70 0.84
C ALA A 39 -7.68 -19.07 1.31
N ARG A 40 -7.86 -20.05 0.42
CA ARG A 40 -8.31 -21.41 0.77
C ARG A 40 -7.16 -22.34 1.17
N SER A 41 -5.97 -22.17 0.62
CA SER A 41 -4.86 -23.12 0.73
C SER A 41 -3.70 -22.64 1.61
N ASP A 42 -3.51 -21.33 1.72
CA ASP A 42 -2.30 -20.75 2.29
C ASP A 42 -2.60 -19.87 3.52
N GLN A 43 -1.58 -19.55 4.30
CA GLN A 43 -1.64 -18.47 5.28
C GLN A 43 -1.55 -17.14 4.52
N LEU A 44 -2.61 -16.35 4.55
CA LEU A 44 -2.71 -15.16 3.71
C LEU A 44 -2.91 -13.90 4.54
N VAL A 45 -2.05 -12.91 4.29
CA VAL A 45 -2.20 -11.53 4.75
C VAL A 45 -2.46 -10.62 3.55
N ILE A 46 -3.42 -9.74 3.66
CA ILE A 46 -3.77 -8.78 2.63
C ILE A 46 -3.62 -7.38 3.21
N THR A 47 -2.76 -6.58 2.58
CA THR A 47 -2.70 -5.15 2.78
C THR A 47 -3.28 -4.43 1.56
N HIS A 48 -3.74 -3.21 1.74
CA HIS A 48 -4.37 -2.47 0.64
C HIS A 48 -4.01 -0.99 0.63
N GLY A 49 -4.07 -0.36 -0.54
CA GLY A 49 -3.99 1.09 -0.66
C GLY A 49 -5.25 1.79 -0.15
N ASN A 50 -5.15 3.10 0.08
CA ASN A 50 -6.26 3.96 0.48
C ASN A 50 -6.13 5.40 -0.03
N GLY A 51 -5.18 5.69 -0.92
CA GLY A 51 -4.85 7.06 -1.32
C GLY A 51 -6.06 7.91 -1.76
N PRO A 52 -6.90 7.44 -2.71
CA PRO A 52 -8.11 8.16 -3.09
C PRO A 52 -9.07 8.36 -1.92
N GLN A 53 -9.28 7.33 -1.10
CA GLN A 53 -10.24 7.32 0.00
C GLN A 53 -9.84 8.25 1.14
N VAL A 54 -8.59 8.20 1.59
CA VAL A 54 -8.09 9.11 2.63
C VAL A 54 -8.10 10.56 2.15
N GLY A 55 -7.85 10.78 0.86
CA GLY A 55 -7.93 12.11 0.25
C GLY A 55 -9.35 12.68 0.24
N LEU A 56 -10.35 11.84 -0.08
CA LEU A 56 -11.76 12.22 -0.03
C LEU A 56 -12.20 12.56 1.40
N LEU A 57 -11.93 11.66 2.36
CA LEU A 57 -12.28 11.90 3.78
C LEU A 57 -11.58 13.14 4.34
N ALA A 58 -10.33 13.41 3.94
CA ALA A 58 -9.63 14.63 4.34
C ALA A 58 -10.31 15.89 3.81
N LEU A 59 -10.84 15.86 2.58
CA LEU A 59 -11.59 16.96 2.01
C LEU A 59 -12.94 17.15 2.71
N GLU A 60 -13.70 16.08 2.89
CA GLU A 60 -14.99 16.09 3.59
C GLU A 60 -14.83 16.64 5.01
N SER A 61 -13.89 16.10 5.77
CA SER A 61 -13.59 16.55 7.13
C SER A 61 -13.17 18.03 7.18
N ALA A 62 -12.43 18.51 6.17
CA ALA A 62 -11.99 19.91 6.10
C ALA A 62 -13.08 20.88 5.65
N THR A 63 -14.18 20.39 5.09
CA THR A 63 -15.31 21.22 4.60
C THR A 63 -16.56 21.11 5.44
N ASP A 64 -16.63 20.16 6.37
CA ASP A 64 -17.78 19.96 7.24
C ASP A 64 -17.96 21.15 8.20
N PRO A 65 -19.11 21.88 8.13
CA PRO A 65 -19.35 23.06 8.95
C PRO A 65 -19.58 22.75 10.45
N VAL A 66 -19.81 21.50 10.81
CA VAL A 66 -20.01 21.06 12.19
C VAL A 66 -18.66 20.88 12.91
N LEU A 67 -17.60 20.56 12.17
CA LEU A 67 -16.28 20.34 12.75
C LEU A 67 -15.56 21.68 12.98
N THR A 68 -15.07 21.88 14.19
CA THR A 68 -14.19 23.03 14.51
C THR A 68 -12.75 22.81 14.01
N ARG A 69 -12.34 21.57 13.85
CA ARG A 69 -11.06 21.15 13.25
C ARG A 69 -11.25 19.85 12.45
N PRO A 70 -10.61 19.71 11.29
CA PRO A 70 -10.62 18.45 10.55
C PRO A 70 -10.06 17.29 11.37
N TYR A 71 -10.50 16.08 11.09
CA TYR A 71 -9.84 14.88 11.62
C TYR A 71 -8.40 14.79 11.13
N PRO A 72 -7.44 14.40 12.01
CA PRO A 72 -6.06 14.20 11.61
C PRO A 72 -5.88 12.95 10.73
N LEU A 73 -4.79 12.90 9.98
CA LEU A 73 -4.57 11.85 8.96
C LEU A 73 -4.49 10.43 9.55
N ASP A 74 -3.95 10.25 10.74
CA ASP A 74 -3.91 8.94 11.42
C ASP A 74 -5.33 8.39 11.64
N VAL A 75 -6.27 9.23 12.07
CA VAL A 75 -7.70 8.88 12.23
C VAL A 75 -8.35 8.59 10.88
N LEU A 76 -8.10 9.42 9.86
CA LEU A 76 -8.63 9.18 8.51
C LEU A 76 -8.08 7.89 7.88
N VAL A 77 -6.82 7.55 8.13
CA VAL A 77 -6.25 6.26 7.74
C VAL A 77 -6.96 5.11 8.45
N ALA A 78 -7.21 5.23 9.76
CA ALA A 78 -7.96 4.22 10.51
C ALA A 78 -9.40 4.03 9.97
N GLN A 79 -10.11 5.13 9.62
CA GLN A 79 -11.43 5.06 8.98
C GLN A 79 -11.37 4.33 7.63
N THR A 80 -10.38 4.62 6.79
CA THR A 80 -10.22 3.94 5.50
C THR A 80 -9.84 2.46 5.66
N GLN A 81 -9.06 2.10 6.68
CA GLN A 81 -8.80 0.69 7.01
C GLN A 81 -10.10 -0.04 7.35
N GLY A 82 -10.97 0.58 8.16
CA GLY A 82 -12.27 0.02 8.50
C GLY A 82 -13.16 -0.15 7.28
N MET A 83 -13.32 0.88 6.45
CA MET A 83 -14.17 0.87 5.27
C MET A 83 -13.73 -0.17 4.24
N ILE A 84 -12.48 -0.10 3.78
CA ILE A 84 -11.95 -0.99 2.75
C ILE A 84 -11.80 -2.41 3.31
N GLY A 85 -11.31 -2.53 4.55
CA GLY A 85 -11.19 -3.81 5.24
C GLY A 85 -12.52 -4.53 5.42
N TYR A 86 -13.60 -3.81 5.72
CA TYR A 86 -14.97 -4.36 5.79
C TYR A 86 -15.40 -4.96 4.44
N TRP A 87 -15.15 -4.29 3.33
CA TRP A 87 -15.50 -4.84 2.03
C TRP A 87 -14.68 -6.08 1.66
N PHE A 88 -13.40 -6.10 1.96
CA PHE A 88 -12.57 -7.31 1.81
C PHE A 88 -13.03 -8.44 2.74
N LEU A 89 -13.31 -8.14 4.02
CA LEU A 89 -13.82 -9.10 5.00
C LEU A 89 -15.07 -9.81 4.46
N GLN A 90 -16.07 -9.05 4.03
CA GLN A 90 -17.30 -9.57 3.46
C GLN A 90 -17.06 -10.41 2.20
N GLY A 91 -16.20 -9.90 1.30
CA GLY A 91 -15.85 -10.61 0.07
C GLY A 91 -15.21 -11.97 0.34
N PHE A 92 -14.20 -12.01 1.23
CA PHE A 92 -13.53 -13.27 1.57
C PHE A 92 -14.40 -14.22 2.40
N GLN A 93 -15.26 -13.74 3.28
CA GLN A 93 -16.24 -14.60 3.96
C GLN A 93 -17.13 -15.36 2.96
N ASN A 94 -17.47 -14.72 1.84
CA ASN A 94 -18.25 -15.35 0.78
C ASN A 94 -17.43 -16.29 -0.14
N ALA A 95 -16.10 -16.08 -0.27
CA ALA A 95 -15.26 -16.73 -1.27
C ALA A 95 -14.24 -17.73 -0.71
N ALA A 96 -13.84 -17.62 0.57
CA ALA A 96 -12.72 -18.38 1.14
C ALA A 96 -13.06 -19.77 1.70
N GLY A 97 -14.22 -20.32 1.36
CA GLY A 97 -14.53 -21.73 1.64
C GLY A 97 -14.68 -22.05 3.14
N GLY A 98 -15.21 -21.12 3.95
CA GLY A 98 -15.47 -21.33 5.38
C GLY A 98 -14.27 -21.05 6.30
N ARG A 99 -13.17 -20.47 5.78
CA ARG A 99 -12.08 -19.99 6.63
C ARG A 99 -12.50 -18.76 7.43
N GLU A 100 -11.97 -18.64 8.64
CA GLU A 100 -12.11 -17.42 9.43
C GLU A 100 -11.36 -16.26 8.77
N ILE A 101 -11.99 -15.10 8.72
CA ILE A 101 -11.44 -13.88 8.16
C ILE A 101 -11.38 -12.83 9.25
N ALA A 102 -10.21 -12.22 9.45
CA ALA A 102 -10.02 -11.13 10.40
C ALA A 102 -9.64 -9.84 9.68
N CYS A 103 -10.27 -8.74 10.05
CA CYS A 103 -9.80 -7.40 9.67
C CYS A 103 -9.25 -6.71 10.91
N VAL A 104 -7.99 -6.29 10.84
CA VAL A 104 -7.27 -5.66 11.96
C VAL A 104 -6.91 -4.23 11.55
N ILE A 105 -7.40 -3.25 12.31
CA ILE A 105 -6.89 -1.88 12.22
C ILE A 105 -5.50 -1.88 12.81
N THR A 106 -4.52 -1.44 12.03
CA THR A 106 -3.11 -1.47 12.40
C THR A 106 -2.53 -0.08 12.56
N GLN A 107 -1.61 0.02 13.49
CA GLN A 107 -0.78 1.19 13.75
C GLN A 107 0.64 0.94 13.26
N THR A 108 1.22 1.93 12.60
CA THR A 108 2.62 1.85 12.12
C THR A 108 3.47 2.84 12.90
N LEU A 109 4.37 2.30 13.71
CA LEU A 109 5.34 3.10 14.44
C LEU A 109 6.33 3.74 13.45
N VAL A 110 6.52 5.05 13.59
CA VAL A 110 7.49 5.85 12.83
C VAL A 110 8.36 6.66 13.76
N SER A 111 9.49 7.18 13.26
CA SER A 111 10.34 8.09 14.05
C SER A 111 9.78 9.51 14.01
N ALA A 112 9.61 10.15 15.17
CA ALA A 112 9.26 11.57 15.23
C ALA A 112 10.37 12.49 14.64
N ALA A 113 11.60 11.98 14.53
CA ALA A 113 12.74 12.68 13.92
C ALA A 113 12.96 12.33 12.45
N ASP A 114 12.01 11.62 11.79
CA ASP A 114 12.14 11.30 10.38
C ASP A 114 12.19 12.58 9.53
N PRO A 115 13.15 12.72 8.60
CA PRO A 115 13.29 13.90 7.77
C PRO A 115 12.06 14.20 6.89
N ALA A 116 11.22 13.22 6.62
CA ALA A 116 9.97 13.40 5.87
C ALA A 116 9.01 14.40 6.55
N PHE A 117 9.11 14.62 7.87
CA PHE A 117 8.31 15.64 8.55
C PHE A 117 8.75 17.06 8.18
N ALA A 118 10.03 17.26 7.86
CA ALA A 118 10.56 18.56 7.43
C ALA A 118 10.34 18.83 5.92
N ASP A 119 10.27 17.78 5.09
CA ASP A 119 10.02 17.89 3.63
C ASP A 119 8.89 16.95 3.18
N PRO A 120 7.62 17.33 3.38
CA PRO A 120 6.47 16.54 2.93
C PRO A 120 6.49 16.30 1.43
N ALA A 121 6.32 15.03 1.00
CA ALA A 121 6.39 14.64 -0.39
C ALA A 121 5.28 13.68 -0.86
N LYS A 122 4.48 13.12 0.05
CA LYS A 122 3.42 12.16 -0.31
C LYS A 122 2.16 12.90 -0.76
N PHE A 123 1.77 12.72 -2.02
CA PHE A 123 0.56 13.32 -2.55
C PHE A 123 -0.71 12.69 -1.96
N VAL A 124 -1.62 13.54 -1.51
CA VAL A 124 -2.95 13.14 -1.01
C VAL A 124 -4.04 14.03 -1.59
N GLY A 125 -5.24 13.49 -1.75
CA GLY A 125 -6.41 14.22 -2.23
C GLY A 125 -6.37 14.56 -3.73
N PRO A 126 -7.32 15.42 -4.19
CA PRO A 126 -7.48 15.79 -5.57
C PRO A 126 -6.39 16.74 -6.07
N GLY A 127 -6.25 16.83 -7.39
CA GLY A 127 -5.44 17.85 -8.06
C GLY A 127 -6.21 19.14 -8.26
N TYR A 128 -5.52 20.27 -8.16
CA TYR A 128 -6.04 21.63 -8.37
C TYR A 128 -5.21 22.38 -9.42
N PRO A 129 -5.77 23.38 -10.09
CA PRO A 129 -4.97 24.41 -10.75
C PRO A 129 -4.06 25.11 -9.74
N GLU A 130 -2.87 25.55 -10.16
CA GLU A 130 -1.85 26.12 -9.24
C GLU A 130 -2.39 27.23 -8.35
N ALA A 131 -3.10 28.22 -8.94
CA ALA A 131 -3.62 29.37 -8.20
C ALA A 131 -4.61 28.94 -7.11
N GLU A 132 -5.47 27.97 -7.39
CA GLU A 132 -6.41 27.40 -6.45
C GLU A 132 -5.71 26.59 -5.35
N ALA A 133 -4.76 25.75 -5.72
CA ALA A 133 -3.96 24.97 -4.75
C ALA A 133 -3.26 25.89 -3.74
N ARG A 134 -2.63 26.97 -4.21
CA ARG A 134 -1.96 27.93 -3.34
C ARG A 134 -2.93 28.68 -2.43
N ARG A 135 -4.11 29.05 -2.92
CA ARG A 135 -5.16 29.68 -2.11
C ARG A 135 -5.64 28.74 -1.01
N VAL A 136 -6.02 27.51 -1.35
CA VAL A 136 -6.48 26.51 -0.38
C VAL A 136 -5.37 26.16 0.62
N ALA A 137 -4.12 26.07 0.16
CA ALA A 137 -2.97 25.84 1.04
C ALA A 137 -2.81 26.94 2.09
N ALA A 138 -2.91 28.22 1.68
CA ALA A 138 -2.82 29.35 2.61
C ALA A 138 -3.98 29.38 3.62
N GLU A 139 -5.22 29.06 3.17
CA GLU A 139 -6.40 29.01 4.03
C GLU A 139 -6.36 27.87 5.07
N ARG A 140 -5.74 26.74 4.72
CA ARG A 140 -5.79 25.50 5.51
C ARG A 140 -4.46 25.11 6.13
N GLY A 141 -3.39 25.86 5.91
CA GLY A 141 -2.05 25.54 6.41
C GLY A 141 -1.45 24.30 5.73
N TRP A 142 -1.82 24.00 4.48
CA TRP A 142 -1.32 22.84 3.75
C TRP A 142 -0.02 23.15 3.00
N THR A 143 0.80 22.14 2.80
CA THR A 143 1.87 22.16 1.82
C THR A 143 1.36 21.58 0.51
N VAL A 144 1.66 22.22 -0.62
CA VAL A 144 1.28 21.76 -1.96
C VAL A 144 2.49 21.70 -2.87
N LYS A 145 2.55 20.70 -3.74
CA LYS A 145 3.60 20.54 -4.76
C LYS A 145 2.97 20.22 -6.11
N ALA A 146 3.71 20.50 -7.20
CA ALA A 146 3.29 20.12 -8.55
C ALA A 146 3.28 18.59 -8.72
N ASP A 147 2.24 18.07 -9.39
CA ASP A 147 2.06 16.65 -9.75
C ASP A 147 1.57 16.59 -11.21
N GLY A 148 2.50 16.47 -12.13
CA GLY A 148 2.22 16.58 -13.57
C GLY A 148 1.63 17.95 -13.93
N ASN A 149 0.42 17.96 -14.48
CA ASN A 149 -0.29 19.18 -14.89
C ASN A 149 -1.16 19.80 -13.78
N ALA A 150 -1.12 19.23 -12.56
CA ALA A 150 -1.90 19.71 -11.42
C ALA A 150 -1.00 20.01 -10.21
N TRP A 151 -1.56 20.65 -9.20
CA TRP A 151 -0.96 20.82 -7.89
C TRP A 151 -1.78 20.06 -6.85
N ARG A 152 -1.11 19.38 -5.95
CA ARG A 152 -1.76 18.57 -4.92
C ARG A 152 -1.18 18.84 -3.54
N ARG A 153 -2.00 18.59 -2.51
CA ARG A 153 -1.51 18.56 -1.12
C ARG A 153 -0.45 17.48 -1.00
N VAL A 154 0.64 17.79 -0.31
CA VAL A 154 1.64 16.84 0.14
C VAL A 154 1.67 16.77 1.66
N VAL A 155 1.92 15.56 2.18
CA VAL A 155 2.02 15.27 3.60
C VAL A 155 3.29 14.49 3.88
N PRO A 156 3.78 14.47 5.15
CA PRO A 156 4.91 13.63 5.53
C PRO A 156 4.64 12.16 5.23
N SER A 157 5.68 11.45 4.77
CA SER A 157 5.63 10.00 4.58
C SER A 157 6.86 9.35 5.21
N PRO A 158 6.89 9.26 6.55
CA PRO A 158 8.03 8.70 7.27
C PRO A 158 8.18 7.21 7.02
N SER A 159 9.40 6.72 7.15
CA SER A 159 9.73 5.31 7.02
C SER A 159 9.10 4.49 8.16
N PRO A 160 8.45 3.35 7.86
CA PRO A 160 7.89 2.48 8.87
C PRO A 160 9.00 1.79 9.67
N LEU A 161 8.87 1.77 10.99
CA LEU A 161 9.79 1.08 11.91
C LEU A 161 9.23 -0.27 12.36
N ARG A 162 7.91 -0.33 12.60
CA ARG A 162 7.23 -1.54 13.08
C ARG A 162 5.73 -1.40 12.92
N ILE A 163 5.04 -2.48 12.55
CA ILE A 163 3.59 -2.62 12.71
C ILE A 163 3.33 -3.07 14.16
N VAL A 164 2.55 -2.31 14.90
CA VAL A 164 2.33 -2.52 16.34
C VAL A 164 1.66 -3.88 16.59
N GLU A 165 0.69 -4.24 15.77
CA GLU A 165 -0.14 -5.44 15.89
C GLU A 165 0.50 -6.71 15.28
N THR A 166 1.77 -6.69 14.87
CA THR A 166 2.45 -7.84 14.20
C THR A 166 2.29 -9.15 14.97
N ARG A 167 2.39 -9.12 16.31
CA ARG A 167 2.20 -10.33 17.15
C ARG A 167 0.78 -10.88 17.03
N LEU A 168 -0.23 -10.02 17.09
CA LEU A 168 -1.64 -10.43 16.93
C LEU A 168 -1.88 -11.01 15.53
N ILE A 169 -1.36 -10.36 14.49
CA ILE A 169 -1.48 -10.82 13.10
C ILE A 169 -0.89 -12.22 12.97
N ARG A 170 0.30 -12.47 13.54
CA ARG A 170 0.92 -13.81 13.55
C ARG A 170 0.02 -14.84 14.24
N GLN A 171 -0.54 -14.54 15.40
CA GLN A 171 -1.46 -15.44 16.11
C GLN A 171 -2.70 -15.80 15.30
N LEU A 172 -3.28 -14.83 14.60
CA LEU A 172 -4.42 -15.05 13.71
C LEU A 172 -4.05 -15.95 12.52
N LEU A 173 -2.89 -15.72 11.89
CA LEU A 173 -2.40 -16.59 10.83
C LEU A 173 -2.16 -18.03 11.31
N ASP A 174 -1.55 -18.18 12.49
CA ASP A 174 -1.25 -19.50 13.07
C ASP A 174 -2.54 -20.25 13.48
N SER A 175 -3.63 -19.53 13.77
CA SER A 175 -4.99 -20.12 13.94
C SER A 175 -5.66 -20.50 12.63
N GLY A 176 -5.08 -20.19 11.48
CA GLY A 176 -5.64 -20.47 10.16
C GLY A 176 -6.51 -19.36 9.58
N ALA A 177 -6.62 -18.19 10.22
CA ALA A 177 -7.38 -17.07 9.69
C ALA A 177 -6.67 -16.40 8.50
N VAL A 178 -7.45 -15.89 7.56
CA VAL A 178 -6.99 -14.91 6.58
C VAL A 178 -7.02 -13.53 7.24
N VAL A 179 -5.96 -12.75 7.13
CA VAL A 179 -5.84 -11.46 7.83
C VAL A 179 -5.80 -10.30 6.83
N ILE A 180 -6.72 -9.37 6.98
CA ILE A 180 -6.73 -8.09 6.27
C ILE A 180 -6.22 -7.03 7.24
N CYS A 181 -5.15 -6.31 6.89
CA CYS A 181 -4.52 -5.31 7.76
C CYS A 181 -3.63 -4.33 6.98
N GLY A 182 -2.98 -3.40 7.63
CA GLY A 182 -1.99 -2.52 7.00
C GLY A 182 -2.55 -1.61 5.93
N GLY A 183 -3.85 -1.34 5.93
CA GLY A 183 -4.48 -0.46 4.95
C GLY A 183 -3.86 0.93 4.96
N GLY A 184 -3.48 1.44 3.77
CA GLY A 184 -2.80 2.72 3.62
C GLY A 184 -1.43 2.81 4.29
N GLY A 185 -0.82 1.66 4.62
CA GLY A 185 0.44 1.57 5.35
C GLY A 185 0.26 1.56 6.88
N GLY A 186 -0.97 1.52 7.38
CA GLY A 186 -1.31 1.60 8.80
C GLY A 186 -1.41 3.04 9.33
N ALA A 187 -2.15 3.24 10.41
CA ALA A 187 -2.25 4.53 11.08
C ALA A 187 -0.89 4.93 11.67
N PRO A 188 -0.29 6.08 11.25
CA PRO A 188 1.03 6.47 11.71
C PRO A 188 1.02 6.89 13.17
N VAL A 189 1.91 6.33 13.97
CA VAL A 189 2.07 6.68 15.40
C VAL A 189 3.54 6.84 15.75
N VAL A 190 3.80 7.68 16.73
CA VAL A 190 5.11 7.85 17.37
C VAL A 190 5.03 7.42 18.84
N ARG A 191 6.18 7.23 19.47
CA ARG A 191 6.24 7.18 20.95
C ARG A 191 6.56 8.55 21.50
N ASN A 192 5.70 9.05 22.37
CA ASN A 192 5.94 10.27 23.13
C ASN A 192 7.02 10.06 24.20
N ARG A 193 7.32 11.13 24.95
CA ARG A 193 8.36 11.08 26.03
C ARG A 193 8.02 10.13 27.17
N LEU A 194 6.74 9.76 27.34
CA LEU A 194 6.28 8.79 28.34
C LEU A 194 6.29 7.36 27.81
N GLY A 195 6.65 7.15 26.51
CA GLY A 195 6.63 5.85 25.86
C GLY A 195 5.25 5.44 25.32
N GLU A 196 4.24 6.32 25.41
CA GLU A 196 2.89 6.08 24.92
C GLU A 196 2.81 6.29 23.40
N LEU A 197 1.88 5.58 22.74
CA LEU A 197 1.62 5.77 21.34
C LEU A 197 0.73 7.00 21.12
N GLU A 198 1.13 7.83 20.18
CA GLU A 198 0.43 9.05 19.80
C GLU A 198 0.35 9.12 18.27
N GLY A 199 -0.85 9.41 17.71
CA GLY A 199 -1.05 9.60 16.29
C GLY A 199 -0.33 10.83 15.75
N VAL A 200 0.10 10.78 14.48
CA VAL A 200 0.78 11.91 13.84
C VAL A 200 0.20 12.21 12.46
N GLU A 201 0.30 13.48 12.06
CA GLU A 201 -0.18 14.01 10.79
C GLU A 201 0.76 13.56 9.64
N ALA A 202 0.62 12.30 9.22
CA ALA A 202 1.44 11.67 8.20
C ALA A 202 0.67 10.56 7.47
N VAL A 203 1.21 10.03 6.39
CA VAL A 203 0.78 8.76 5.77
C VAL A 203 2.01 7.91 5.48
N VAL A 204 1.96 6.65 5.88
CA VAL A 204 3.04 5.70 5.62
C VAL A 204 2.92 5.14 4.20
N ASP A 205 4.05 4.87 3.55
CA ASP A 205 4.01 4.19 2.26
C ASP A 205 3.57 2.73 2.47
N LYS A 206 2.51 2.33 1.75
CA LYS A 206 1.91 1.00 1.86
C LYS A 206 2.89 -0.12 1.50
N ASP A 207 3.66 0.06 0.42
CA ASP A 207 4.53 -1.00 -0.06
C ASP A 207 5.69 -1.22 0.92
N SER A 208 6.26 -0.14 1.47
CA SER A 208 7.27 -0.19 2.54
C SER A 208 6.74 -0.85 3.81
N ALA A 209 5.52 -0.48 4.25
CA ALA A 209 4.90 -1.09 5.43
C ALA A 209 4.58 -2.57 5.22
N THR A 210 4.13 -2.93 4.00
CA THR A 210 3.84 -4.34 3.66
C THR A 210 5.11 -5.18 3.60
N GLY A 211 6.19 -4.66 3.02
CA GLY A 211 7.50 -5.34 3.02
C GLY A 211 7.98 -5.59 4.45
N LEU A 212 7.93 -4.57 5.31
CA LEU A 212 8.29 -4.69 6.73
C LEU A 212 7.41 -5.73 7.46
N LEU A 213 6.12 -5.79 7.16
CA LEU A 213 5.22 -6.78 7.75
C LEU A 213 5.57 -8.19 7.26
N ALA A 214 5.84 -8.36 5.97
CA ALA A 214 6.24 -9.63 5.38
C ALA A 214 7.54 -10.17 6.01
N GLU A 215 8.55 -9.31 6.19
CA GLU A 215 9.77 -9.61 6.93
C GLU A 215 9.45 -10.08 8.36
N ALA A 216 8.67 -9.31 9.10
CA ALA A 216 8.35 -9.57 10.50
C ALA A 216 7.46 -10.81 10.70
N LEU A 217 6.78 -11.28 9.68
CA LEU A 217 5.95 -12.49 9.68
C LEU A 217 6.70 -13.73 9.16
N ASP A 218 7.95 -13.62 8.74
CA ASP A 218 8.70 -14.68 8.07
C ASP A 218 7.93 -15.25 6.86
N ALA A 219 7.45 -14.35 5.98
CA ALA A 219 6.68 -14.76 4.82
C ALA A 219 7.55 -15.48 3.79
N ASP A 220 6.98 -16.50 3.13
CA ASP A 220 7.64 -17.21 2.03
C ASP A 220 7.57 -16.40 0.73
N LEU A 221 6.49 -15.62 0.57
CA LEU A 221 6.20 -14.87 -0.65
C LEU A 221 5.61 -13.49 -0.34
N LEU A 222 6.17 -12.45 -0.97
CA LEU A 222 5.61 -11.10 -1.00
C LEU A 222 5.10 -10.79 -2.41
N LEU A 223 3.79 -10.60 -2.56
CA LEU A 223 3.15 -10.17 -3.81
C LEU A 223 2.78 -8.70 -3.75
N VAL A 224 3.32 -7.88 -4.64
CA VAL A 224 2.93 -6.47 -4.83
C VAL A 224 2.09 -6.36 -6.10
N LEU A 225 0.78 -6.32 -5.92
CA LEU A 225 -0.20 -6.30 -7.02
C LEU A 225 -0.62 -4.87 -7.34
N THR A 226 -0.54 -4.51 -8.60
CA THR A 226 -0.74 -3.15 -9.11
C THR A 226 -1.47 -3.18 -10.46
N ASP A 227 -1.53 -2.05 -11.16
CA ASP A 227 -2.19 -1.86 -12.46
C ASP A 227 -1.28 -2.14 -13.66
N VAL A 228 0.01 -2.45 -13.44
CA VAL A 228 0.93 -2.82 -14.52
C VAL A 228 1.25 -4.32 -14.49
N ALA A 229 1.49 -4.89 -15.68
CA ALA A 229 1.76 -6.31 -15.82
C ALA A 229 3.10 -6.73 -15.23
N SER A 230 4.12 -5.88 -15.30
CA SER A 230 5.48 -6.12 -14.78
C SER A 230 6.22 -4.81 -14.55
N VAL A 231 7.37 -4.85 -13.92
CA VAL A 231 8.35 -3.76 -13.97
C VAL A 231 8.95 -3.71 -15.37
N GLU A 232 9.17 -2.51 -15.89
CA GLU A 232 9.73 -2.29 -17.22
C GLU A 232 10.97 -1.39 -17.14
N THR A 233 11.95 -1.63 -18.01
CA THR A 233 12.95 -0.64 -18.34
C THR A 233 12.33 0.42 -19.25
N ASP A 234 12.87 1.64 -19.25
CA ASP A 234 12.45 2.72 -20.15
C ASP A 234 10.93 2.95 -20.20
N TYR A 235 10.25 2.76 -19.05
CA TYR A 235 8.80 2.83 -18.92
C TYR A 235 8.23 4.12 -19.55
N GLY A 236 7.14 3.97 -20.30
CA GLY A 236 6.46 5.09 -20.97
C GLY A 236 7.13 5.53 -22.29
N THR A 237 8.12 4.79 -22.77
CA THR A 237 8.78 5.05 -24.07
C THR A 237 8.55 3.87 -25.04
N PRO A 238 8.77 4.05 -26.35
CA PRO A 238 8.75 2.93 -27.32
C PRO A 238 9.83 1.87 -27.08
N ALA A 239 10.82 2.16 -26.23
CA ALA A 239 11.90 1.24 -25.87
C ALA A 239 11.58 0.41 -24.63
N ALA A 240 10.39 0.61 -24.00
CA ALA A 240 9.99 -0.12 -22.80
C ALA A 240 10.08 -1.64 -23.00
N ARG A 241 10.66 -2.33 -22.01
CA ARG A 241 10.81 -3.78 -22.01
C ARG A 241 10.45 -4.35 -20.65
N PRO A 242 9.62 -5.41 -20.58
CA PRO A 242 9.28 -6.07 -19.34
C PRO A 242 10.48 -6.79 -18.72
N ILE A 243 10.54 -6.77 -17.40
CA ILE A 243 11.53 -7.51 -16.60
C ILE A 243 10.79 -8.69 -15.98
N HIS A 244 11.11 -9.91 -16.38
CA HIS A 244 10.45 -11.12 -15.86
C HIS A 244 11.10 -11.66 -14.59
N ARG A 245 12.43 -11.58 -14.49
CA ARG A 245 13.19 -12.03 -13.30
C ARG A 245 14.37 -11.09 -13.05
N ALA A 246 14.64 -10.83 -11.77
CA ALA A 246 15.77 -10.02 -11.38
C ALA A 246 16.31 -10.41 -10.00
N ALA A 247 17.59 -10.19 -9.75
CA ALA A 247 18.12 -10.07 -8.39
C ALA A 247 17.87 -8.65 -7.85
N PRO A 248 17.80 -8.46 -6.52
CA PRO A 248 17.59 -7.15 -5.93
C PRO A 248 18.56 -6.07 -6.40
N ALA A 249 19.85 -6.41 -6.49
CA ALA A 249 20.88 -5.47 -6.91
C ALA A 249 20.68 -4.97 -8.36
N ASP A 250 20.34 -5.90 -9.28
CA ASP A 250 20.11 -5.59 -10.68
C ASP A 250 18.89 -4.69 -10.85
N LEU A 251 17.82 -4.99 -10.10
CA LEU A 251 16.58 -4.21 -10.18
C LEU A 251 16.77 -2.79 -9.64
N ARG A 252 17.47 -2.61 -8.52
CA ARG A 252 17.78 -1.28 -7.97
C ARG A 252 18.67 -0.45 -8.89
N ALA A 253 19.63 -1.09 -9.59
CA ALA A 253 20.54 -0.41 -10.50
C ALA A 253 19.85 0.32 -11.66
N LEU A 254 18.60 -0.06 -11.98
CA LEU A 254 17.82 0.59 -13.04
C LEU A 254 17.29 1.96 -12.65
N GLY A 255 17.11 2.22 -11.34
CA GLY A 255 16.58 3.49 -10.83
C GLY A 255 15.11 3.71 -11.21
N PHE A 256 14.24 3.83 -10.22
CA PHE A 256 12.80 4.01 -10.45
C PHE A 256 12.28 5.28 -9.76
N PRO A 257 11.24 5.94 -10.33
CA PRO A 257 10.66 7.14 -9.73
C PRO A 257 10.15 6.88 -8.32
N ALA A 258 10.49 7.76 -7.38
CA ALA A 258 10.13 7.64 -5.97
C ALA A 258 8.62 7.67 -5.67
N GLY A 259 7.80 8.22 -6.58
CA GLY A 259 6.35 8.37 -6.39
C GLY A 259 5.49 7.20 -6.88
N SER A 260 6.07 6.19 -7.55
CA SER A 260 5.30 5.12 -8.19
C SER A 260 5.95 3.74 -8.03
N MET A 261 6.84 3.35 -8.94
CA MET A 261 7.49 2.04 -8.96
C MET A 261 8.59 1.91 -7.91
N GLY A 262 9.31 2.99 -7.60
CA GLY A 262 10.45 2.97 -6.68
C GLY A 262 10.15 2.32 -5.32
N PRO A 263 9.11 2.74 -4.57
CA PRO A 263 8.75 2.13 -3.30
C PRO A 263 8.43 0.63 -3.40
N LYS A 264 7.78 0.20 -4.50
CA LYS A 264 7.46 -1.22 -4.74
C LYS A 264 8.72 -2.05 -4.94
N VAL A 265 9.61 -1.56 -5.80
CA VAL A 265 10.90 -2.19 -6.07
C VAL A 265 11.74 -2.27 -4.80
N GLU A 266 11.82 -1.18 -4.03
CA GLU A 266 12.57 -1.18 -2.79
C GLU A 266 12.01 -2.18 -1.76
N ALA A 267 10.68 -2.23 -1.59
CA ALA A 267 10.03 -3.15 -0.68
C ALA A 267 10.32 -4.62 -1.02
N VAL A 268 10.19 -5.01 -2.30
CA VAL A 268 10.45 -6.39 -2.71
C VAL A 268 11.94 -6.74 -2.66
N CYS A 269 12.82 -5.82 -3.05
CA CYS A 269 14.27 -6.04 -2.97
C CYS A 269 14.73 -6.25 -1.53
N ARG A 270 14.33 -5.36 -0.64
CA ARG A 270 14.63 -5.46 0.79
C ARG A 270 14.11 -6.76 1.41
N PHE A 271 12.85 -7.13 1.13
CA PHE A 271 12.27 -8.38 1.60
C PHE A 271 13.11 -9.59 1.17
N VAL A 272 13.45 -9.68 -0.13
CA VAL A 272 14.25 -10.79 -0.66
C VAL A 272 15.64 -10.86 -0.03
N GLU A 273 16.31 -9.72 0.15
CA GLU A 273 17.65 -9.65 0.75
C GLU A 273 17.67 -10.08 2.22
N LEU A 274 16.64 -9.69 2.99
CA LEU A 274 16.61 -9.97 4.43
C LEU A 274 16.07 -11.35 4.77
N THR A 275 15.17 -11.89 3.94
CA THR A 275 14.51 -13.17 4.25
C THR A 275 15.02 -14.34 3.41
N GLY A 276 15.62 -14.06 2.26
CA GLY A 276 15.90 -15.09 1.24
C GLY A 276 14.65 -15.61 0.53
N GLY A 277 13.48 -15.05 0.83
CA GLY A 277 12.20 -15.41 0.23
C GLY A 277 12.08 -14.97 -1.23
N THR A 278 10.92 -15.17 -1.81
CA THR A 278 10.57 -14.73 -3.16
C THR A 278 9.61 -13.55 -3.10
N ALA A 279 9.79 -12.58 -3.99
CA ALA A 279 8.81 -11.52 -4.16
C ALA A 279 8.41 -11.36 -5.64
N ALA A 280 7.23 -10.79 -5.88
CA ALA A 280 6.81 -10.47 -7.24
C ALA A 280 6.05 -9.14 -7.30
N ILE A 281 6.22 -8.42 -8.41
CA ILE A 281 5.42 -7.24 -8.78
C ILE A 281 4.68 -7.55 -10.06
N GLY A 282 3.36 -7.32 -10.10
CA GLY A 282 2.58 -7.54 -11.31
C GLY A 282 1.11 -7.16 -11.18
N SER A 283 0.35 -7.54 -12.21
CA SER A 283 -1.08 -7.24 -12.26
C SER A 283 -1.89 -8.14 -11.34
N LEU A 284 -2.88 -7.56 -10.67
CA LEU A 284 -3.87 -8.32 -9.90
C LEU A 284 -4.59 -9.39 -10.75
N ARG A 285 -4.75 -9.14 -12.04
CA ARG A 285 -5.43 -10.06 -12.98
C ARG A 285 -4.60 -11.28 -13.33
N ASP A 286 -3.29 -11.22 -13.10
CA ASP A 286 -2.33 -12.25 -13.50
C ASP A 286 -1.79 -13.06 -12.30
N VAL A 287 -2.47 -13.04 -11.15
CA VAL A 287 -2.00 -13.69 -9.91
C VAL A 287 -1.59 -15.15 -10.13
N ASP A 288 -2.45 -15.95 -10.79
CA ASP A 288 -2.15 -17.37 -11.05
C ASP A 288 -0.93 -17.55 -11.96
N ALA A 289 -0.79 -16.71 -12.98
CA ALA A 289 0.36 -16.73 -13.89
C ALA A 289 1.65 -16.25 -13.17
N ILE A 290 1.55 -15.27 -12.26
CA ILE A 290 2.67 -14.83 -11.42
C ILE A 290 3.14 -15.97 -10.51
N LEU A 291 2.22 -16.65 -9.85
CA LEU A 291 2.52 -17.80 -8.99
C LEU A 291 3.15 -18.97 -9.77
N ALA A 292 2.75 -19.15 -11.02
CA ALA A 292 3.35 -20.12 -11.94
C ALA A 292 4.71 -19.66 -12.52
N GLY A 293 5.16 -18.43 -12.23
CA GLY A 293 6.40 -17.86 -12.77
C GLY A 293 6.32 -17.47 -14.24
N GLN A 294 5.12 -17.24 -14.77
CA GLN A 294 4.83 -16.96 -16.18
C GLN A 294 4.47 -15.49 -16.45
N ALA A 295 4.19 -14.71 -15.39
CA ALA A 295 3.88 -13.28 -15.49
C ALA A 295 4.55 -12.51 -14.36
N GLY A 296 4.45 -11.18 -14.42
CA GLY A 296 5.03 -10.28 -13.43
C GLY A 296 6.56 -10.17 -13.53
N THR A 297 7.11 -9.45 -12.55
CA THR A 297 8.55 -9.40 -12.26
C THR A 297 8.81 -10.18 -10.99
N ILE A 298 9.47 -11.31 -11.10
CA ILE A 298 9.83 -12.17 -9.96
C ILE A 298 11.22 -11.81 -9.47
N VAL A 299 11.33 -11.52 -8.18
CA VAL A 299 12.58 -11.16 -7.52
C VAL A 299 12.99 -12.29 -6.58
N THR A 300 14.21 -12.80 -6.75
CA THR A 300 14.81 -13.86 -5.92
C THR A 300 16.26 -13.52 -5.60
N PRO A 301 16.88 -14.12 -4.56
CA PRO A 301 18.26 -13.81 -4.20
C PRO A 301 19.27 -14.01 -5.33
N SER A 302 19.03 -15.01 -6.19
CA SER A 302 19.91 -15.40 -7.30
C SER A 302 19.30 -15.16 -8.68
N GLY A 303 18.21 -14.40 -8.75
CA GLY A 303 17.54 -14.09 -10.01
C GLY A 303 18.52 -13.42 -10.99
N THR A 304 18.61 -13.92 -12.20
CA THR A 304 19.32 -13.24 -13.28
C THR A 304 18.35 -12.25 -13.95
N TYR A 305 18.78 -10.99 -14.07
CA TYR A 305 18.15 -10.04 -14.94
C TYR A 305 18.30 -10.55 -16.39
N LEU A 306 17.21 -11.01 -16.98
CA LEU A 306 17.18 -11.33 -18.40
C LEU A 306 16.81 -10.05 -19.14
N ARG A 307 17.81 -9.38 -19.72
CA ARG A 307 17.50 -8.44 -20.79
C ARG A 307 16.80 -9.19 -21.89
N PRO A 308 15.64 -8.71 -22.38
CA PRO A 308 14.95 -9.33 -23.52
C PRO A 308 15.78 -9.30 -24.77
#